data_3efec64bcad511c24ff9434c4a3d4826
#
_entry.id   3efec64bcad511c24ff9434c4a3d4826
#
_cell.length_a   1.000
_cell.length_b   1.000
_cell.length_c   1.000
_cell.angle_alpha   90.00
_cell.angle_beta   90.00
_cell.angle_gamma   90.00
#
_symmetry.space_group_name_H-M   'P 1'
#
loop_
_entity.id
_entity.type
_entity.pdbx_description
1 polymer ?
#
loop_
_entity_poly.entity_id
_entity_poly.type
_entity_poly.pdbx_seq_one_letter_code
_entity_poly.pdbx_strand_id
1 'polypeptide(L)'
;MKVVDREQERIEAENTPAKKGKKWLELLAALVFFLVCAGLYRVLPDFEIGGGKPYVIVMDGLEIIPGKTTVQDLADAGYALSDSSAKIMASEKDENGNTVFLYRDVYDLASQADARTLYSSLVLVKGEQQAADISIINNGGNSIPLSKCFVSDITIRNNYVDSDKVTVEGTSFSQLTEEKITEMFGKKERVFNATTNIWERGNYYFSLEIEEDGTVKKLTTEKYYPTDALKKYQN
;
A
#
# COMPACT_ATOMS: atom_id res chain seq x y z
N MET A 1 11.47 51.11 -63.15
CA MET A 1 12.66 50.52 -62.49
C MET A 1 12.26 49.86 -61.15
N LYS A 2 11.49 48.76 -61.21
CA LYS A 2 11.04 47.98 -60.04
C LYS A 2 10.74 46.52 -60.36
N VAL A 3 11.39 45.94 -61.40
CA VAL A 3 11.12 44.51 -61.79
C VAL A 3 12.27 43.59 -61.39
N VAL A 4 13.45 44.14 -61.09
CA VAL A 4 14.64 43.32 -60.76
C VAL A 4 14.65 42.82 -59.34
N ASP A 5 14.00 43.52 -58.41
CA ASP A 5 14.03 43.13 -56.99
C ASP A 5 13.18 41.87 -56.67
N ARG A 6 12.14 41.56 -57.44
CA ARG A 6 11.27 40.40 -57.17
C ARG A 6 11.88 39.04 -57.58
N GLU A 7 12.78 39.05 -58.50
CA GLU A 7 13.43 37.82 -58.99
C GLU A 7 14.58 37.42 -58.05
N GLN A 8 15.29 38.37 -57.46
CA GLN A 8 16.30 38.09 -56.42
C GLN A 8 15.67 37.58 -55.14
N GLU A 9 14.53 38.14 -54.67
CA GLU A 9 13.81 37.62 -53.51
C GLU A 9 13.27 36.21 -53.72
N ARG A 10 12.91 35.80 -54.96
CA ARG A 10 12.49 34.45 -55.29
C ARG A 10 13.65 33.45 -55.22
N ILE A 11 14.85 33.85 -55.72
CA ILE A 11 16.03 33.00 -55.70
C ILE A 11 16.58 32.82 -54.27
N GLU A 12 16.51 33.83 -53.43
CA GLU A 12 16.91 33.72 -52.00
C GLU A 12 15.91 32.86 -51.17
N ALA A 13 14.63 32.91 -51.48
CA ALA A 13 13.61 32.06 -50.85
C ALA A 13 13.74 30.57 -51.22
N GLU A 14 14.20 30.27 -52.47
CA GLU A 14 14.36 28.91 -52.98
C GLU A 14 15.67 28.25 -52.48
N ASN A 15 16.67 29.02 -52.09
CA ASN A 15 17.96 28.55 -51.58
C ASN A 15 18.06 28.47 -50.02
N THR A 16 16.98 28.73 -49.32
CA THR A 16 16.98 28.56 -47.87
C THR A 16 16.89 27.06 -47.54
N PRO A 17 17.93 26.40 -46.99
CA PRO A 17 17.85 24.99 -46.67
C PRO A 17 16.71 24.75 -45.71
N ALA A 18 15.71 24.01 -46.17
CA ALA A 18 14.50 23.73 -45.45
C ALA A 18 14.82 23.26 -43.99
N LYS A 19 14.18 23.89 -43.00
CA LYS A 19 14.22 23.54 -41.55
C LYS A 19 13.77 22.09 -41.23
N LYS A 20 13.95 21.14 -42.15
CA LYS A 20 13.59 19.73 -41.99
C LYS A 20 14.44 19.02 -40.93
N GLY A 21 15.72 19.41 -40.76
CA GLY A 21 16.60 18.78 -39.80
C GLY A 21 16.24 19.05 -38.33
N LYS A 22 15.68 20.21 -38.04
CA LYS A 22 15.34 20.59 -36.67
C LYS A 22 14.13 19.85 -36.11
N LYS A 23 13.11 19.67 -36.93
CA LYS A 23 11.90 18.89 -36.56
C LYS A 23 12.19 17.41 -36.36
N TRP A 24 13.13 16.84 -37.12
CA TRP A 24 13.51 15.45 -36.94
C TRP A 24 14.31 15.21 -35.69
N LEU A 25 15.19 16.18 -35.30
CA LEU A 25 15.90 16.13 -34.01
C LEU A 25 14.92 16.25 -32.80
N GLU A 26 13.93 17.11 -32.91
CA GLU A 26 12.88 17.27 -31.88
C GLU A 26 12.04 15.97 -31.74
N LEU A 27 11.68 15.33 -32.82
CA LEU A 27 10.98 14.03 -32.82
C LEU A 27 11.86 12.91 -32.23
N LEU A 28 13.14 12.89 -32.54
CA LEU A 28 14.08 11.91 -32.01
C LEU A 28 14.33 12.12 -30.52
N ALA A 29 14.43 13.35 -30.07
CA ALA A 29 14.54 13.69 -28.66
C ALA A 29 13.29 13.30 -27.88
N ALA A 30 12.09 13.54 -28.44
CA ALA A 30 10.82 13.12 -27.85
C ALA A 30 10.70 11.60 -27.77
N LEU A 31 11.13 10.87 -28.80
CA LEU A 31 11.14 9.40 -28.83
C LEU A 31 12.10 8.82 -27.77
N VAL A 32 13.32 9.37 -27.68
CA VAL A 32 14.32 8.96 -26.67
C VAL A 32 13.80 9.24 -25.28
N PHE A 33 13.22 10.42 -25.05
CA PHE A 33 12.59 10.77 -23.76
C PHE A 33 11.46 9.79 -23.39
N PHE A 34 10.61 9.44 -24.36
CA PHE A 34 9.52 8.47 -24.15
C PHE A 34 10.05 7.07 -23.84
N LEU A 35 11.11 6.62 -24.53
CA LEU A 35 11.75 5.32 -24.26
C LEU A 35 12.44 5.29 -22.90
N VAL A 36 13.08 6.39 -22.49
CA VAL A 36 13.69 6.52 -21.17
C VAL A 36 12.61 6.51 -20.09
N CYS A 37 11.51 7.25 -20.25
CA CYS A 37 10.38 7.23 -19.33
C CYS A 37 9.72 5.85 -19.25
N ALA A 38 9.51 5.17 -20.39
CA ALA A 38 8.96 3.82 -20.42
C ALA A 38 9.92 2.77 -19.82
N GLY A 39 11.22 2.96 -20.00
CA GLY A 39 12.25 2.14 -19.36
C GLY A 39 12.30 2.36 -17.84
N LEU A 40 12.26 3.60 -17.40
CA LEU A 40 12.20 3.96 -15.98
C LEU A 40 10.91 3.42 -15.33
N TYR A 41 9.77 3.49 -16.03
CA TYR A 41 8.50 2.94 -15.53
C TYR A 41 8.54 1.41 -15.34
N ARG A 42 9.37 0.70 -16.13
CA ARG A 42 9.59 -0.75 -15.98
C ARG A 42 10.58 -1.12 -14.89
N VAL A 43 11.56 -0.24 -14.62
CA VAL A 43 12.64 -0.49 -13.65
C VAL A 43 12.30 0.07 -12.28
N LEU A 44 11.40 1.07 -12.20
CA LEU A 44 10.93 1.70 -10.97
C LEU A 44 9.41 1.49 -10.83
N PRO A 45 8.92 0.24 -10.63
CA PRO A 45 7.48 -0.03 -10.44
C PRO A 45 6.91 0.69 -9.21
N ASP A 46 7.76 1.17 -8.31
CA ASP A 46 7.40 1.83 -7.05
C ASP A 46 7.44 3.37 -7.10
N PHE A 47 7.72 3.96 -8.26
CA PHE A 47 7.71 5.42 -8.38
C PHE A 47 6.28 5.92 -8.60
N GLU A 48 5.49 5.90 -7.55
CA GLU A 48 4.17 6.53 -7.53
C GLU A 48 4.34 8.05 -7.48
N ILE A 49 4.11 8.71 -8.61
CA ILE A 49 4.00 10.17 -8.66
C ILE A 49 2.79 10.56 -7.81
N GLY A 50 3.01 11.15 -6.64
CA GLY A 50 2.00 11.56 -5.69
C GLY A 50 1.76 10.60 -4.52
N GLY A 51 2.47 9.47 -4.45
CA GLY A 51 2.47 8.58 -3.29
C GLY A 51 3.09 9.27 -2.06
N GLY A 52 2.30 9.47 -1.00
CA GLY A 52 2.80 10.01 0.27
C GLY A 52 3.80 9.05 0.94
N LYS A 53 4.40 9.48 2.05
CA LYS A 53 5.24 8.60 2.89
C LYS A 53 4.33 7.57 3.60
N PRO A 54 4.59 6.25 3.47
CA PRO A 54 3.79 5.24 4.17
C PRO A 54 3.90 5.37 5.69
N TYR A 55 2.90 4.88 6.38
CA TYR A 55 2.94 4.64 7.81
C TYR A 55 3.48 3.23 8.04
N VAL A 56 4.54 3.13 8.83
CA VAL A 56 5.24 1.86 9.10
C VAL A 56 4.84 1.35 10.48
N ILE A 57 4.38 0.11 10.51
CA ILE A 57 4.21 -0.64 11.75
C ILE A 57 5.35 -1.64 11.83
N VAL A 58 5.97 -1.77 13.01
CA VAL A 58 6.90 -2.88 13.27
C VAL A 58 6.18 -3.85 14.18
N MET A 59 6.07 -5.11 13.76
CA MET A 59 5.44 -6.18 14.52
C MET A 59 6.45 -7.33 14.65
N ASP A 60 6.82 -7.65 15.88
CA ASP A 60 7.78 -8.72 16.20
C ASP A 60 9.12 -8.56 15.45
N GLY A 61 9.53 -7.31 15.22
CA GLY A 61 10.76 -6.96 14.50
C GLY A 61 10.63 -6.85 12.97
N LEU A 62 9.49 -7.24 12.40
CA LEU A 62 9.20 -7.08 10.97
C LEU A 62 8.56 -5.70 10.71
N GLU A 63 9.15 -4.93 9.81
CA GLU A 63 8.52 -3.72 9.27
C GLU A 63 7.40 -4.09 8.29
N ILE A 64 6.17 -3.65 8.59
CA ILE A 64 5.02 -3.85 7.72
C ILE A 64 4.65 -2.52 7.08
N ILE A 65 4.78 -2.47 5.76
CA ILE A 65 4.52 -1.29 4.94
C ILE A 65 3.46 -1.66 3.90
N PRO A 66 2.21 -1.15 4.02
CA PRO A 66 1.18 -1.40 3.01
C PRO A 66 1.65 -1.05 1.60
N GLY A 67 1.41 -1.96 0.66
CA GLY A 67 1.84 -1.85 -0.73
C GLY A 67 3.31 -2.20 -1.01
N LYS A 68 4.09 -2.61 0.01
CA LYS A 68 5.49 -3.04 -0.13
C LYS A 68 5.76 -4.40 0.50
N THR A 69 5.33 -4.58 1.74
CA THR A 69 5.47 -5.87 2.44
C THR A 69 4.65 -6.94 1.74
N THR A 70 5.26 -8.04 1.40
CA THR A 70 4.62 -9.18 0.75
C THR A 70 4.09 -10.19 1.78
N VAL A 71 3.20 -11.07 1.34
CA VAL A 71 2.74 -12.20 2.16
C VAL A 71 3.91 -13.14 2.48
N GLN A 72 4.92 -13.25 1.58
CA GLN A 72 6.13 -14.04 1.86
C GLN A 72 6.93 -13.46 3.03
N ASP A 73 7.08 -12.12 3.10
CA ASP A 73 7.80 -11.47 4.21
C ASP A 73 7.13 -11.78 5.56
N LEU A 74 5.78 -11.80 5.58
CA LEU A 74 5.02 -12.19 6.78
C LEU A 74 5.26 -13.67 7.14
N ALA A 75 5.27 -14.57 6.15
CA ALA A 75 5.51 -15.98 6.38
C ALA A 75 6.93 -16.26 6.88
N ASP A 76 7.93 -15.55 6.35
CA ASP A 76 9.32 -15.66 6.79
C ASP A 76 9.52 -15.18 8.24
N ALA A 77 8.64 -14.28 8.72
CA ALA A 77 8.58 -13.83 10.11
C ALA A 77 7.74 -14.77 11.02
N GLY A 78 7.25 -15.89 10.47
CA GLY A 78 6.53 -16.94 11.21
C GLY A 78 5.03 -16.73 11.34
N TYR A 79 4.45 -15.86 10.49
CA TYR A 79 3.00 -15.68 10.40
C TYR A 79 2.40 -16.52 9.27
N ALA A 80 1.12 -16.84 9.40
CA ALA A 80 0.33 -17.49 8.35
C ALA A 80 -0.94 -16.69 8.08
N LEU A 81 -1.53 -16.87 6.88
CA LEU A 81 -2.83 -16.30 6.53
C LEU A 81 -3.93 -17.30 6.77
N SER A 82 -5.06 -16.84 7.32
CA SER A 82 -6.29 -17.63 7.45
C SER A 82 -7.49 -16.79 7.05
N ASP A 83 -8.62 -17.44 6.81
CA ASP A 83 -9.91 -16.77 6.62
C ASP A 83 -10.50 -16.38 7.99
N SER A 84 -11.05 -15.18 8.10
CA SER A 84 -11.67 -14.71 9.34
C SER A 84 -12.87 -15.58 9.78
N SER A 85 -13.51 -16.28 8.84
CA SER A 85 -14.61 -17.20 9.11
C SER A 85 -14.16 -18.59 9.57
N ALA A 86 -12.88 -18.96 9.36
CA ALA A 86 -12.31 -20.27 9.74
C ALA A 86 -11.96 -20.38 11.23
N LYS A 87 -12.37 -19.41 12.04
CA LYS A 87 -12.11 -19.42 13.48
C LYS A 87 -12.85 -20.54 14.20
N ILE A 88 -12.16 -21.23 15.09
CA ILE A 88 -12.66 -22.28 15.97
C ILE A 88 -12.59 -21.77 17.42
N MET A 89 -13.63 -22.02 18.20
CA MET A 89 -13.62 -21.71 19.64
C MET A 89 -12.67 -22.70 20.35
N ALA A 90 -11.69 -22.20 21.09
CA ALA A 90 -10.87 -23.02 21.95
C ALA A 90 -11.71 -23.60 23.10
N SER A 91 -11.30 -24.77 23.58
CA SER A 91 -11.94 -25.40 24.77
C SER A 91 -11.56 -24.68 26.06
N GLU A 92 -10.43 -23.99 26.07
CA GLU A 92 -9.91 -23.24 27.21
C GLU A 92 -10.11 -21.73 27.00
N LYS A 93 -10.33 -21.04 28.11
CA LYS A 93 -10.39 -19.58 28.15
C LYS A 93 -9.01 -19.00 28.42
N ASP A 94 -8.81 -17.72 28.07
CA ASP A 94 -7.60 -17.00 28.45
C ASP A 94 -7.51 -16.75 29.95
N GLU A 95 -6.40 -16.17 30.41
CA GLU A 95 -6.15 -15.84 31.82
C GLU A 95 -7.19 -14.88 32.41
N ASN A 96 -7.89 -14.10 31.55
CA ASN A 96 -8.94 -13.16 31.92
C ASN A 96 -10.34 -13.76 31.82
N GLY A 97 -10.45 -15.04 31.45
CA GLY A 97 -11.72 -15.76 31.29
C GLY A 97 -12.45 -15.50 29.97
N ASN A 98 -11.80 -14.87 28.99
CA ASN A 98 -12.38 -14.61 27.67
C ASN A 98 -12.32 -15.84 26.79
N THR A 99 -13.22 -15.90 25.80
CA THR A 99 -13.22 -16.93 24.78
C THR A 99 -12.03 -16.72 23.83
N VAL A 100 -11.18 -17.74 23.69
CA VAL A 100 -10.08 -17.75 22.71
C VAL A 100 -10.57 -18.34 21.40
N PHE A 101 -10.22 -17.71 20.29
CA PHE A 101 -10.45 -18.24 18.96
C PHE A 101 -9.12 -18.70 18.35
N LEU A 102 -9.16 -19.87 17.70
CA LEU A 102 -8.03 -20.50 17.03
C LEU A 102 -8.28 -20.58 15.53
N TYR A 103 -7.21 -20.49 14.75
CA TYR A 103 -7.23 -20.55 13.29
C TYR A 103 -6.26 -21.65 12.86
N ARG A 104 -6.81 -22.80 12.47
CA ARG A 104 -6.03 -23.98 12.07
C ARG A 104 -5.95 -24.14 10.56
N ASP A 105 -6.96 -23.63 9.86
CA ASP A 105 -7.01 -23.66 8.40
C ASP A 105 -6.26 -22.43 7.86
N VAL A 106 -5.06 -22.65 7.33
CA VAL A 106 -4.23 -21.61 6.77
C VAL A 106 -4.13 -21.77 5.25
N TYR A 107 -3.99 -20.65 4.56
CA TYR A 107 -3.84 -20.64 3.11
C TYR A 107 -2.50 -21.24 2.68
N ASP A 108 -2.54 -22.05 1.61
CA ASP A 108 -1.33 -22.39 0.86
C ASP A 108 -0.88 -21.18 0.06
N LEU A 109 0.31 -20.67 0.37
CA LEU A 109 0.89 -19.49 -0.25
C LEU A 109 1.28 -19.70 -1.72
N ALA A 110 1.31 -20.94 -2.23
CA ALA A 110 1.48 -21.24 -3.64
C ALA A 110 0.17 -21.09 -4.44
N SER A 111 -0.98 -21.01 -3.76
CA SER A 111 -2.28 -20.76 -4.39
C SER A 111 -2.26 -19.46 -5.19
N GLN A 112 -2.99 -19.42 -6.31
CA GLN A 112 -3.01 -18.29 -7.23
C GLN A 112 -3.98 -17.20 -6.76
N ALA A 113 -3.49 -15.98 -6.70
CA ALA A 113 -4.28 -14.77 -6.54
C ALA A 113 -4.58 -14.15 -7.91
N ASP A 114 -5.84 -13.86 -8.17
CA ASP A 114 -6.28 -13.26 -9.43
C ASP A 114 -5.71 -11.87 -9.65
N ALA A 115 -5.52 -11.52 -10.93
CA ALA A 115 -5.06 -10.19 -11.33
C ALA A 115 -6.01 -9.07 -10.85
N ARG A 116 -5.44 -7.97 -10.37
CA ARG A 116 -6.19 -6.77 -9.92
C ARG A 116 -7.27 -7.10 -8.89
N THR A 117 -6.94 -7.94 -7.92
CA THR A 117 -7.89 -8.40 -6.90
C THR A 117 -7.39 -8.06 -5.52
N LEU A 118 -8.27 -7.48 -4.71
CA LEU A 118 -8.12 -7.27 -3.29
C LEU A 118 -8.82 -8.41 -2.55
N TYR A 119 -8.10 -9.08 -1.65
CA TYR A 119 -8.62 -10.10 -0.76
C TYR A 119 -8.72 -9.49 0.64
N SER A 120 -9.94 -9.33 1.10
CA SER A 120 -10.28 -8.81 2.43
C SER A 120 -10.76 -9.94 3.34
N SER A 121 -11.08 -9.60 4.58
CA SER A 121 -11.57 -10.56 5.58
C SER A 121 -10.59 -11.69 5.91
N LEU A 122 -9.30 -11.41 5.75
CA LEU A 122 -8.23 -12.32 6.14
C LEU A 122 -7.73 -11.97 7.54
N VAL A 123 -7.15 -12.96 8.20
CA VAL A 123 -6.45 -12.78 9.46
C VAL A 123 -5.02 -13.27 9.33
N LEU A 124 -4.13 -12.54 9.99
CA LEU A 124 -2.75 -12.94 10.19
C LEU A 124 -2.69 -13.70 11.50
N VAL A 125 -2.14 -14.91 11.48
CA VAL A 125 -2.07 -15.78 12.65
C VAL A 125 -0.62 -16.11 12.99
N LYS A 126 -0.35 -16.24 14.29
CA LYS A 126 0.92 -16.74 14.81
C LYS A 126 0.64 -17.96 15.70
N GLY A 127 1.21 -19.11 15.33
CA GLY A 127 0.69 -20.37 15.83
C GLY A 127 -0.76 -20.58 15.36
N GLU A 128 -1.69 -20.68 16.28
CA GLU A 128 -3.14 -20.80 15.97
C GLU A 128 -3.94 -19.55 16.37
N GLN A 129 -3.27 -18.49 16.89
CA GLN A 129 -3.94 -17.31 17.42
C GLN A 129 -3.84 -16.11 16.47
N GLN A 130 -4.86 -15.27 16.48
CA GLN A 130 -4.93 -14.06 15.67
C GLN A 130 -3.93 -13.03 16.17
N ALA A 131 -3.11 -12.53 15.25
CA ALA A 131 -2.16 -11.43 15.47
C ALA A 131 -2.65 -10.11 14.85
N ALA A 132 -3.38 -10.18 13.72
CA ALA A 132 -3.93 -9.01 13.04
C ALA A 132 -5.12 -9.37 12.16
N ASP A 133 -5.97 -8.40 11.84
CA ASP A 133 -6.79 -8.44 10.63
C ASP A 133 -5.96 -7.90 9.47
N ILE A 134 -6.10 -8.45 8.26
CA ILE A 134 -5.28 -8.08 7.12
C ILE A 134 -6.06 -8.16 5.82
N SER A 135 -5.74 -7.28 4.88
CA SER A 135 -6.10 -7.45 3.48
C SER A 135 -4.83 -7.49 2.63
N ILE A 136 -4.87 -8.29 1.58
CA ILE A 136 -3.77 -8.41 0.63
C ILE A 136 -4.24 -8.13 -0.79
N ILE A 137 -3.32 -7.72 -1.65
CA ILE A 137 -3.65 -7.29 -3.00
C ILE A 137 -2.68 -7.87 -4.03
N ASN A 138 -3.25 -8.36 -5.13
CA ASN A 138 -2.55 -8.47 -6.40
C ASN A 138 -2.94 -7.29 -7.28
N ASN A 139 -2.13 -6.25 -7.32
CA ASN A 139 -2.36 -5.07 -8.15
C ASN A 139 -1.85 -5.23 -9.60
N GLY A 140 -1.21 -6.35 -9.92
CA GLY A 140 -0.68 -6.69 -11.23
C GLY A 140 -1.74 -7.11 -12.25
N GLY A 141 -1.35 -7.15 -13.52
CA GLY A 141 -2.21 -7.57 -14.63
C GLY A 141 -2.34 -9.09 -14.82
N ASN A 142 -1.60 -9.91 -14.07
CA ASN A 142 -1.59 -11.37 -14.17
C ASN A 142 -1.88 -12.00 -12.82
N SER A 143 -2.37 -13.26 -12.81
CA SER A 143 -2.44 -14.05 -11.58
C SER A 143 -1.03 -14.37 -11.08
N ILE A 144 -0.85 -14.32 -9.77
CA ILE A 144 0.43 -14.57 -9.09
C ILE A 144 0.18 -15.44 -7.85
N PRO A 145 1.19 -16.17 -7.34
CA PRO A 145 1.07 -16.84 -6.05
C PRO A 145 0.72 -15.86 -4.92
N LEU A 146 -0.09 -16.30 -3.95
CA LEU A 146 -0.45 -15.51 -2.77
C LEU A 146 0.78 -14.96 -2.05
N SER A 147 1.86 -15.73 -1.98
CA SER A 147 3.14 -15.29 -1.40
C SER A 147 3.69 -13.97 -2.00
N LYS A 148 3.34 -13.65 -3.24
CA LYS A 148 3.77 -12.42 -3.95
C LYS A 148 2.77 -11.27 -3.85
N CYS A 149 1.61 -11.47 -3.26
CA CYS A 149 0.67 -10.39 -2.98
C CYS A 149 1.24 -9.43 -1.94
N PHE A 150 0.86 -8.17 -2.04
CA PHE A 150 1.26 -7.15 -1.08
C PHE A 150 0.20 -7.00 0.02
N VAL A 151 0.62 -6.65 1.21
CA VAL A 151 -0.29 -6.15 2.26
C VAL A 151 -0.92 -4.86 1.76
N SER A 152 -2.25 -4.79 1.73
CA SER A 152 -3.03 -3.57 1.43
C SER A 152 -3.31 -2.78 2.69
N ASP A 153 -3.79 -3.47 3.71
CA ASP A 153 -4.02 -2.92 5.05
C ASP A 153 -3.70 -3.96 6.12
N ILE A 154 -3.42 -3.46 7.32
CA ILE A 154 -3.28 -4.27 8.52
C ILE A 154 -3.90 -3.54 9.69
N THR A 155 -4.70 -4.25 10.46
CA THR A 155 -5.36 -3.77 11.67
C THR A 155 -4.93 -4.59 12.88
N ILE A 156 -4.41 -3.91 13.88
CA ILE A 156 -3.99 -4.49 15.16
C ILE A 156 -4.97 -4.03 16.23
N ARG A 157 -5.38 -4.95 17.13
CA ARG A 157 -6.21 -4.65 18.30
C ARG A 157 -5.45 -4.97 19.58
N ASN A 158 -5.78 -4.28 20.65
CA ASN A 158 -5.15 -4.45 21.95
C ASN A 158 -5.27 -5.86 22.55
N ASN A 159 -6.25 -6.64 22.08
CA ASN A 159 -6.50 -8.01 22.54
C ASN A 159 -5.94 -9.09 21.59
N TYR A 160 -5.19 -8.70 20.54
CA TYR A 160 -4.54 -9.67 19.69
C TYR A 160 -3.21 -10.13 20.30
N VAL A 161 -2.84 -11.37 19.97
CA VAL A 161 -1.52 -11.88 20.36
C VAL A 161 -0.42 -11.00 19.76
N ASP A 162 0.68 -10.83 20.48
CA ASP A 162 1.82 -10.00 20.08
C ASP A 162 1.53 -8.49 19.90
N SER A 163 0.33 -7.99 20.28
CA SER A 163 0.02 -6.55 20.20
C SER A 163 0.98 -5.69 21.04
N ASP A 164 1.50 -6.21 22.12
CA ASP A 164 2.52 -5.59 22.97
C ASP A 164 3.89 -5.48 22.30
N LYS A 165 4.16 -6.29 21.27
CA LYS A 165 5.37 -6.27 20.44
C LYS A 165 5.23 -5.40 19.20
N VAL A 166 4.08 -4.76 19.02
CA VAL A 166 3.83 -3.82 17.93
C VAL A 166 4.35 -2.44 18.31
N THR A 167 5.10 -1.81 17.40
CA THR A 167 5.52 -0.43 17.54
C THR A 167 5.15 0.41 16.33
N VAL A 168 4.90 1.69 16.55
CA VAL A 168 4.71 2.71 15.52
C VAL A 168 5.74 3.80 15.76
N GLU A 169 6.64 4.02 14.78
CA GLU A 169 7.78 4.95 14.93
C GLU A 169 8.55 4.75 16.27
N GLY A 170 8.72 3.48 16.68
CA GLY A 170 9.44 3.11 17.90
C GLY A 170 8.64 3.21 19.22
N THR A 171 7.39 3.67 19.19
CA THR A 171 6.49 3.69 20.34
C THR A 171 5.66 2.41 20.36
N SER A 172 5.68 1.64 21.46
CA SER A 172 4.89 0.43 21.60
C SER A 172 3.39 0.71 21.59
N PHE A 173 2.60 -0.25 21.12
CA PHE A 173 1.15 -0.14 21.01
C PHE A 173 0.50 0.29 22.34
N SER A 174 0.89 -0.33 23.44
CA SER A 174 0.36 -0.03 24.79
C SER A 174 0.70 1.38 25.30
N GLN A 175 1.64 2.08 24.67
CA GLN A 175 2.06 3.45 25.01
C GLN A 175 1.55 4.49 24.01
N LEU A 176 0.84 4.07 22.96
CA LEU A 176 0.26 5.00 22.00
C LEU A 176 -0.84 5.83 22.67
N THR A 177 -0.85 7.10 22.36
CA THR A 177 -1.94 8.03 22.64
C THR A 177 -2.19 8.90 21.42
N GLU A 178 -3.33 9.58 21.36
CA GLU A 178 -3.61 10.54 20.28
C GLU A 178 -2.55 11.63 20.20
N GLU A 179 -2.07 12.12 21.36
CA GLU A 179 -1.04 13.16 21.42
C GLU A 179 0.26 12.65 20.78
N LYS A 180 0.73 11.46 21.15
CA LYS A 180 1.95 10.87 20.59
C LYS A 180 1.84 10.65 19.07
N ILE A 181 0.70 10.16 18.59
CA ILE A 181 0.48 10.01 17.14
C ILE A 181 0.45 11.36 16.44
N THR A 182 -0.15 12.38 17.07
CA THR A 182 -0.16 13.75 16.53
C THR A 182 1.25 14.36 16.51
N GLU A 183 2.09 14.08 17.49
CA GLU A 183 3.51 14.49 17.48
C GLU A 183 4.28 13.82 16.33
N MET A 184 4.06 12.52 16.08
CA MET A 184 4.73 11.76 15.03
C MET A 184 4.25 12.10 13.62
N PHE A 185 2.93 12.26 13.44
CA PHE A 185 2.31 12.34 12.13
C PHE A 185 1.73 13.71 11.78
N GLY A 186 1.71 14.63 12.74
CA GLY A 186 1.08 15.93 12.59
C GLY A 186 -0.41 15.88 12.95
N LYS A 187 -1.10 16.96 12.63
CA LYS A 187 -2.53 17.09 12.93
C LYS A 187 -3.33 16.05 12.14
N LYS A 188 -4.31 15.41 12.82
CA LYS A 188 -5.26 14.51 12.17
C LYS A 188 -6.06 15.23 11.09
N GLU A 189 -6.29 14.57 9.97
CA GLU A 189 -7.02 15.13 8.83
C GLU A 189 -8.53 15.10 9.08
N ARG A 190 -9.03 14.02 9.67
CA ARG A 190 -10.46 13.86 9.94
C ARG A 190 -10.73 12.95 11.15
N VAL A 191 -11.93 13.06 11.68
CA VAL A 191 -12.51 12.17 12.67
C VAL A 191 -13.66 11.45 11.98
N PHE A 192 -13.58 10.13 11.89
CA PHE A 192 -14.61 9.32 11.23
C PHE A 192 -15.85 9.15 12.12
N ASN A 193 -15.64 8.94 13.41
CA ASN A 193 -16.66 8.92 14.47
C ASN A 193 -16.04 9.48 15.76
N ALA A 194 -16.77 9.48 16.87
CA ALA A 194 -16.30 10.07 18.12
C ALA A 194 -14.97 9.47 18.65
N THR A 195 -14.61 8.24 18.21
CA THR A 195 -13.47 7.47 18.73
C THR A 195 -12.39 7.19 17.71
N THR A 196 -12.63 7.42 16.40
CA THR A 196 -11.66 7.06 15.34
C THR A 196 -11.06 8.29 14.69
N ASN A 197 -9.79 8.50 14.88
CA ASN A 197 -8.97 9.55 14.30
C ASN A 197 -8.21 9.04 13.08
N ILE A 198 -8.09 9.86 12.02
CA ILE A 198 -7.46 9.47 10.75
C ILE A 198 -6.41 10.50 10.36
N TRP A 199 -5.24 9.99 9.97
CA TRP A 199 -4.13 10.72 9.34
C TRP A 199 -3.93 10.22 7.91
N GLU A 200 -3.71 11.14 6.98
CA GLU A 200 -3.57 10.85 5.55
C GLU A 200 -2.23 11.40 5.03
N ARG A 201 -1.55 10.62 4.19
CA ARG A 201 -0.35 11.02 3.46
C ARG A 201 -0.42 10.50 2.03
N GLY A 202 -0.99 11.26 1.12
CA GLY A 202 -1.25 10.81 -0.25
C GLY A 202 -2.21 9.61 -0.27
N ASN A 203 -1.74 8.46 -0.72
CA ASN A 203 -2.54 7.23 -0.78
C ASN A 203 -2.44 6.36 0.49
N TYR A 204 -1.78 6.86 1.55
CA TYR A 204 -1.61 6.11 2.79
C TYR A 204 -2.47 6.70 3.89
N TYR A 205 -3.09 5.81 4.64
CA TYR A 205 -3.96 6.14 5.76
C TYR A 205 -3.44 5.46 7.02
N PHE A 206 -3.52 6.17 8.12
CA PHE A 206 -3.34 5.64 9.45
C PHE A 206 -4.55 6.02 10.28
N SER A 207 -5.16 5.07 10.96
CA SER A 207 -6.27 5.33 11.85
C SER A 207 -6.05 4.76 13.23
N LEU A 208 -6.56 5.47 14.22
CA LEU A 208 -6.49 5.10 15.61
C LEU A 208 -7.90 5.15 16.21
N GLU A 209 -8.37 4.02 16.75
CA GLU A 209 -9.60 3.95 17.53
C GLU A 209 -9.22 3.95 19.02
N ILE A 210 -9.83 4.86 19.78
CA ILE A 210 -9.51 5.11 21.18
C ILE A 210 -10.76 4.86 22.00
N GLU A 211 -10.61 4.17 23.15
CA GLU A 211 -11.68 3.99 24.13
C GLU A 211 -11.93 5.29 24.90
N GLU A 212 -13.04 5.35 25.65
CA GLU A 212 -13.40 6.54 26.45
C GLU A 212 -12.37 6.89 27.54
N ASP A 213 -11.60 5.91 28.00
CA ASP A 213 -10.52 6.09 28.98
C ASP A 213 -9.19 6.55 28.36
N GLY A 214 -9.14 6.76 27.04
CA GLY A 214 -7.94 7.15 26.29
C GLY A 214 -7.05 5.99 25.85
N THR A 215 -7.41 4.76 26.16
CA THR A 215 -6.67 3.56 25.75
C THR A 215 -6.86 3.31 24.25
N VAL A 216 -5.79 2.97 23.53
CA VAL A 216 -5.88 2.58 22.14
C VAL A 216 -6.49 1.20 22.04
N LYS A 217 -7.64 1.12 21.39
CA LYS A 217 -8.35 -0.12 21.11
C LYS A 217 -7.83 -0.79 19.86
N LYS A 218 -7.59 0.01 18.81
CA LYS A 218 -7.26 -0.48 17.48
C LYS A 218 -6.44 0.56 16.73
N LEU A 219 -5.46 0.09 15.97
CA LEU A 219 -4.78 0.87 14.96
C LEU A 219 -4.89 0.18 13.60
N THR A 220 -4.92 0.96 12.53
CA THR A 220 -4.90 0.45 11.16
C THR A 220 -3.93 1.28 10.33
N THR A 221 -3.11 0.64 9.51
CA THR A 221 -2.41 1.30 8.42
C THR A 221 -2.83 0.68 7.09
N GLU A 222 -3.04 1.53 6.10
CA GLU A 222 -3.63 1.14 4.82
C GLU A 222 -2.96 1.91 3.69
N LYS A 223 -2.85 1.28 2.52
CA LYS A 223 -2.62 1.93 1.24
C LYS A 223 -3.88 1.86 0.40
N TYR A 224 -4.41 3.01 0.02
CA TYR A 224 -5.58 3.10 -0.84
C TYR A 224 -5.25 2.74 -2.29
N TYR A 225 -6.08 1.89 -2.88
CA TYR A 225 -6.07 1.55 -4.29
C TYR A 225 -7.40 1.99 -4.92
N PRO A 226 -7.39 2.76 -6.03
CA PRO A 226 -8.62 3.15 -6.71
C PRO A 226 -9.45 1.93 -7.11
N THR A 227 -10.73 1.91 -6.78
CA THR A 227 -11.64 0.77 -7.03
C THR A 227 -11.88 0.48 -8.51
N ASP A 228 -11.73 1.48 -9.38
CA ASP A 228 -11.79 1.32 -10.83
C ASP A 228 -10.56 0.59 -11.41
N ALA A 229 -9.44 0.59 -10.68
CA ALA A 229 -8.24 -0.17 -11.04
C ALA A 229 -8.31 -1.64 -10.63
N LEU A 230 -9.25 -2.02 -9.75
CA LEU A 230 -9.41 -3.36 -9.21
C LEU A 230 -10.59 -4.09 -9.88
N LYS A 231 -10.46 -5.39 -10.10
CA LYS A 231 -11.62 -6.25 -10.30
C LYS A 231 -12.40 -6.31 -9.00
N LYS A 232 -13.74 -6.43 -9.09
CA LYS A 232 -14.61 -6.51 -7.90
C LYS A 232 -14.02 -7.39 -6.82
N TYR A 233 -14.12 -6.88 -5.57
CA TYR A 233 -13.81 -7.62 -4.35
C TYR A 233 -14.37 -9.05 -4.43
N GLN A 234 -13.51 -10.04 -4.26
CA GLN A 234 -13.97 -11.38 -3.95
C GLN A 234 -14.08 -11.45 -2.42
N ASN A 235 -15.33 -11.52 -1.96
CA ASN A 235 -15.65 -11.88 -0.57
C ASN A 235 -15.52 -13.38 -0.41
#